data_ee3f1abe38e6b786db619d0f7b9c615c
#
_entry.id   ee3f1abe38e6b786db619d0f7b9c615c
#
_cell.length_a   1.000
_cell.length_b   1.000
_cell.length_c   1.000
_cell.angle_alpha   90.00
_cell.angle_beta   90.00
_cell.angle_gamma   90.00
#
_symmetry.space_group_name_H-M   'P 1'
#
loop_
_entity.id
_entity.type
_entity.pdbx_description
1 polymer ?
#
loop_
_entity_poly.entity_id
_entity_poly.type
_entity_poly.pdbx_seq_one_letter_code
_entity_poly.pdbx_strand_id
1 'polypeptide(L)'
;STLDRSSAASDVYKRQIQMGWKDRLDVLRWMDIANDIYGGNTQMVVHGISMGAATTMMVSGEPQQPFVKCFVEDCGYTSVWDEFSYELKGQFGLPPFPLMYTTSWLCNAKYGWNFKEASSLNQVRKCKLPMFFIHGDADTYVPTWMVYPLYEAKSEPKELWLAPGATHAMSYKDHPKEYTERVKNFVGKYIY
;
A
#
# COMPACT_ATOMS: atom_id res chain seq x y z
N SER A 1 4.08 29.57 11.09
CA SER A 1 2.89 30.39 10.92
C SER A 1 1.63 29.52 10.94
N THR A 2 0.62 29.93 11.70
CA THR A 2 -0.63 29.21 11.96
C THR A 2 -1.54 29.07 10.74
N LEU A 3 -1.36 29.89 9.74
CA LEU A 3 -2.17 29.91 8.50
C LEU A 3 -1.87 28.73 7.55
N ASP A 4 -0.64 28.22 7.56
CA ASP A 4 -0.24 27.11 6.68
C ASP A 4 -0.75 25.74 7.20
N ARG A 5 -0.95 25.61 8.51
CA ARG A 5 -1.49 24.38 9.12
C ARG A 5 -3.00 24.22 8.90
N SER A 6 -3.75 25.33 8.86
CA SER A 6 -5.20 25.27 8.65
C SER A 6 -5.57 24.98 7.18
N SER A 7 -4.79 25.48 6.23
CA SER A 7 -4.97 25.16 4.80
C SER A 7 -4.66 23.70 4.51
N ALA A 8 -3.60 23.14 5.11
CA ALA A 8 -3.24 21.74 4.97
C ALA A 8 -4.29 20.79 5.56
N ALA A 9 -4.85 21.12 6.74
CA ALA A 9 -5.92 20.33 7.35
C ALA A 9 -7.21 20.39 6.51
N SER A 10 -7.56 21.56 5.94
CA SER A 10 -8.72 21.69 5.06
C SER A 10 -8.55 20.95 3.72
N ASP A 11 -7.33 20.82 3.23
CA ASP A 11 -7.04 20.04 2.03
C ASP A 11 -7.18 18.52 2.27
N VAL A 12 -6.81 18.03 3.45
CA VAL A 12 -7.02 16.61 3.83
C VAL A 12 -8.52 16.28 3.84
N TYR A 13 -9.38 17.16 4.37
CA TYR A 13 -10.83 16.97 4.36
C TYR A 13 -11.49 17.12 2.97
N LYS A 14 -10.81 17.75 2.02
CA LYS A 14 -11.34 17.95 0.66
C LYS A 14 -10.83 16.93 -0.35
N ARG A 15 -9.81 16.15 -0.01
CA ARG A 15 -9.28 15.11 -0.89
C ARG A 15 -10.04 13.81 -0.65
N GLN A 16 -10.72 13.36 -1.68
CA GLN A 16 -11.31 12.02 -1.70
C GLN A 16 -10.19 10.97 -1.68
N ILE A 17 -10.44 9.82 -1.07
CA ILE A 17 -9.56 8.65 -1.12
C ILE A 17 -9.31 8.29 -2.59
N GLN A 18 -8.05 8.10 -2.97
CA GLN A 18 -7.60 7.93 -4.34
C GLN A 18 -6.81 6.63 -4.54
N MET A 19 -7.30 5.55 -3.95
CA MET A 19 -6.76 4.19 -4.09
C MET A 19 -5.24 4.10 -3.82
N GLY A 20 -4.77 4.84 -2.83
CA GLY A 20 -3.35 4.88 -2.44
C GLY A 20 -2.48 5.80 -3.28
N TRP A 21 -2.87 6.16 -4.51
CA TRP A 21 -1.96 6.87 -5.43
C TRP A 21 -1.60 8.27 -4.95
N LYS A 22 -2.57 9.14 -4.72
CA LYS A 22 -2.27 10.46 -4.14
C LYS A 22 -2.23 10.41 -2.61
N ASP A 23 -2.93 9.46 -2.01
CA ASP A 23 -2.91 9.22 -0.57
C ASP A 23 -1.47 8.95 -0.07
N ARG A 24 -0.58 8.36 -0.90
CA ARG A 24 0.83 8.14 -0.55
C ARG A 24 1.56 9.44 -0.18
N LEU A 25 1.21 10.56 -0.82
CA LEU A 25 1.82 11.86 -0.54
C LEU A 25 1.37 12.41 0.82
N ASP A 26 0.12 12.15 1.19
CA ASP A 26 -0.40 12.50 2.50
C ASP A 26 0.24 11.63 3.60
N VAL A 27 0.44 10.33 3.33
CA VAL A 27 1.15 9.42 4.25
C VAL A 27 2.58 9.88 4.49
N LEU A 28 3.34 10.25 3.46
CA LEU A 28 4.70 10.80 3.61
C LEU A 28 4.70 12.02 4.55
N ARG A 29 3.76 12.94 4.36
CA ARG A 29 3.62 14.11 5.22
C ARG A 29 3.23 13.74 6.66
N TRP A 30 2.32 12.77 6.83
CA TRP A 30 1.97 12.28 8.17
C TRP A 30 3.13 11.59 8.88
N MET A 31 4.02 10.92 8.14
CA MET A 31 5.23 10.32 8.70
C MET A 31 6.18 11.39 9.25
N ASP A 32 6.38 12.51 8.52
CA ASP A 32 7.16 13.64 9.00
C ASP A 32 6.54 14.26 10.24
N ILE A 33 5.23 14.52 10.23
CA ILE A 33 4.49 15.07 11.38
C ILE A 33 4.59 14.14 12.59
N ALA A 34 4.43 12.84 12.40
CA ALA A 34 4.55 11.87 13.48
C ALA A 34 5.97 11.88 14.07
N ASN A 35 7.00 11.89 13.23
CA ASN A 35 8.37 11.99 13.69
C ASN A 35 8.59 13.25 14.55
N ASP A 36 8.08 14.40 14.12
CA ASP A 36 8.20 15.65 14.86
C ASP A 36 7.46 15.61 16.21
N ILE A 37 6.25 15.04 16.25
CA ILE A 37 5.46 14.88 17.49
C ILE A 37 6.21 14.03 18.51
N TYR A 38 6.93 13.00 18.07
CA TYR A 38 7.70 12.10 18.92
C TYR A 38 9.16 12.53 19.10
N GLY A 39 9.49 13.79 18.87
CA GLY A 39 10.79 14.41 19.20
C GLY A 39 11.86 14.28 18.12
N GLY A 40 11.52 13.93 16.89
CA GLY A 40 12.42 13.98 15.74
C GLY A 40 13.46 12.84 15.65
N ASN A 41 13.41 11.87 16.55
CA ASN A 41 14.35 10.73 16.57
C ASN A 41 13.59 9.39 16.67
N THR A 42 12.68 9.16 15.73
CA THR A 42 11.88 7.94 15.69
C THR A 42 12.53 6.86 14.83
N GLN A 43 12.06 5.62 15.01
CA GLN A 43 12.28 4.52 14.08
C GLN A 43 10.90 4.04 13.62
N MET A 44 10.57 4.28 12.36
CA MET A 44 9.22 4.11 11.85
C MET A 44 9.11 2.89 10.96
N VAL A 45 8.07 2.10 11.20
CA VAL A 45 7.60 1.03 10.33
C VAL A 45 6.29 1.46 9.71
N VAL A 46 6.16 1.36 8.40
CA VAL A 46 4.92 1.63 7.71
C VAL A 46 4.22 0.31 7.43
N HIS A 47 3.03 0.14 8.01
CA HIS A 47 2.25 -1.08 7.88
C HIS A 47 0.85 -0.75 7.34
N GLY A 48 0.42 -1.48 6.33
CA GLY A 48 -0.90 -1.30 5.72
C GLY A 48 -1.56 -2.62 5.36
N ILE A 49 -2.90 -2.62 5.34
CA ILE A 49 -3.74 -3.77 4.99
C ILE A 49 -4.63 -3.37 3.82
N SER A 50 -4.79 -4.24 2.81
CA SER A 50 -5.65 -4.05 1.63
C SER A 50 -5.27 -2.76 0.87
N MET A 51 -6.17 -1.80 0.71
CA MET A 51 -5.84 -0.49 0.12
C MET A 51 -4.71 0.23 0.90
N GLY A 52 -4.64 0.04 2.22
CA GLY A 52 -3.53 0.53 3.04
C GLY A 52 -2.20 -0.14 2.69
N ALA A 53 -2.19 -1.42 2.36
CA ALA A 53 -1.02 -2.14 1.87
C ALA A 53 -0.55 -1.62 0.51
N ALA A 54 -1.49 -1.40 -0.43
CA ALA A 54 -1.18 -0.76 -1.70
C ALA A 54 -0.60 0.64 -1.50
N THR A 55 -1.18 1.44 -0.58
CA THR A 55 -0.65 2.76 -0.22
C THR A 55 0.76 2.65 0.36
N THR A 56 1.01 1.69 1.27
CA THR A 56 2.34 1.41 1.85
C THR A 56 3.37 1.09 0.76
N MET A 57 3.01 0.23 -0.19
CA MET A 57 3.87 -0.08 -1.33
C MET A 57 4.10 1.14 -2.23
N MET A 58 3.08 1.95 -2.46
CA MET A 58 3.20 3.19 -3.26
C MET A 58 4.08 4.23 -2.55
N VAL A 59 3.99 4.35 -1.22
CA VAL A 59 4.90 5.16 -0.39
C VAL A 59 6.33 4.68 -0.51
N SER A 60 6.55 3.38 -0.49
CA SER A 60 7.90 2.78 -0.45
C SER A 60 8.78 3.13 -1.66
N GLY A 61 8.16 3.47 -2.79
CA GLY A 61 8.88 3.88 -4.00
C GLY A 61 9.22 5.37 -4.08
N GLU A 62 8.78 6.17 -3.11
CA GLU A 62 9.14 7.58 -2.98
C GLU A 62 10.45 7.73 -2.17
N PRO A 63 11.15 8.87 -2.24
CA PRO A 63 12.29 9.15 -1.38
C PRO A 63 11.91 9.02 0.11
N GLN A 64 12.68 8.23 0.87
CA GLN A 64 12.40 7.94 2.27
C GLN A 64 13.29 8.74 3.21
N GLN A 65 12.73 9.14 4.34
CA GLN A 65 13.46 9.76 5.44
C GLN A 65 14.28 8.71 6.21
N PRO A 66 15.41 9.07 6.83
CA PRO A 66 16.27 8.13 7.56
C PRO A 66 15.60 7.40 8.74
N PHE A 67 14.53 7.98 9.27
CA PHE A 67 13.76 7.37 10.37
C PHE A 67 12.85 6.22 9.90
N VAL A 68 12.57 6.10 8.60
CA VAL A 68 11.80 4.96 8.05
C VAL A 68 12.71 3.75 7.92
N LYS A 69 12.36 2.63 8.55
CA LYS A 69 13.22 1.46 8.64
C LYS A 69 12.79 0.30 7.76
N CYS A 70 11.49 0.02 7.71
CA CYS A 70 10.95 -1.05 6.86
C CYS A 70 9.46 -0.86 6.60
N PHE A 71 8.95 -1.70 5.69
CA PHE A 71 7.54 -1.73 5.28
C PHE A 71 6.95 -3.11 5.54
N VAL A 72 5.66 -3.15 5.92
CA VAL A 72 4.86 -4.37 6.01
C VAL A 72 3.59 -4.13 5.20
N GLU A 73 3.33 -4.96 4.22
CA GLU A 73 2.10 -4.92 3.44
C GLU A 73 1.33 -6.23 3.63
N ASP A 74 0.01 -6.15 3.76
CA ASP A 74 -0.89 -7.30 3.90
C ASP A 74 -2.03 -7.18 2.88
N CYS A 75 -2.09 -8.10 1.95
CA CYS A 75 -3.08 -8.24 0.87
C CYS A 75 -3.26 -7.00 -0.02
N GLY A 76 -2.15 -6.34 -0.41
CA GLY A 76 -2.18 -5.24 -1.35
C GLY A 76 -2.20 -5.69 -2.82
N TYR A 77 -2.67 -4.80 -3.71
CA TYR A 77 -2.80 -5.06 -5.14
C TYR A 77 -1.62 -4.50 -5.96
N THR A 78 -1.42 -5.07 -7.15
CA THR A 78 -0.36 -4.71 -8.10
C THR A 78 -0.54 -3.31 -8.69
N SER A 79 -1.78 -2.96 -9.05
CA SER A 79 -2.18 -1.65 -9.55
C SER A 79 -3.68 -1.45 -9.42
N VAL A 80 -4.13 -0.20 -9.43
CA VAL A 80 -5.57 0.13 -9.47
C VAL A 80 -6.23 -0.44 -10.74
N TRP A 81 -5.47 -0.49 -11.84
CA TRP A 81 -5.96 -1.09 -13.08
C TRP A 81 -6.24 -2.60 -12.93
N ASP A 82 -5.31 -3.34 -12.34
CA ASP A 82 -5.43 -4.78 -12.21
C ASP A 82 -6.56 -5.14 -11.24
N GLU A 83 -6.62 -4.46 -10.10
CA GLU A 83 -7.65 -4.65 -9.08
C GLU A 83 -9.04 -4.38 -9.63
N PHE A 84 -9.25 -3.21 -10.24
CA PHE A 84 -10.56 -2.86 -10.79
C PHE A 84 -10.96 -3.72 -11.99
N SER A 85 -10.00 -4.16 -12.81
CA SER A 85 -10.28 -5.07 -13.91
C SER A 85 -10.70 -6.45 -13.42
N TYR A 86 -10.06 -6.93 -12.35
CA TYR A 86 -10.39 -8.19 -11.71
C TYR A 86 -11.79 -8.14 -11.10
N GLU A 87 -12.08 -7.13 -10.30
CA GLU A 87 -13.36 -6.91 -9.66
C GLU A 87 -14.51 -6.68 -10.67
N LEU A 88 -14.26 -5.92 -11.73
CA LEU A 88 -15.23 -5.71 -12.80
C LEU A 88 -15.65 -7.03 -13.46
N LYS A 89 -14.69 -7.90 -13.72
CA LYS A 89 -14.94 -9.23 -14.27
C LYS A 89 -15.64 -10.14 -13.25
N GLY A 90 -15.17 -10.15 -12.01
CA GLY A 90 -15.70 -11.02 -10.95
C GLY A 90 -17.13 -10.69 -10.55
N GLN A 91 -17.43 -9.40 -10.35
CA GLN A 91 -18.73 -8.97 -9.84
C GLN A 91 -19.77 -8.79 -10.95
N PHE A 92 -19.37 -8.34 -12.13
CA PHE A 92 -20.30 -7.96 -13.20
C PHE A 92 -20.16 -8.79 -14.48
N GLY A 93 -19.14 -9.65 -14.57
CA GLY A 93 -18.88 -10.42 -15.80
C GLY A 93 -18.45 -9.56 -16.99
N LEU A 94 -18.06 -8.30 -16.77
CA LEU A 94 -17.77 -7.34 -17.83
C LEU A 94 -16.27 -7.33 -18.18
N PRO A 95 -15.93 -7.18 -19.49
CA PRO A 95 -14.55 -6.99 -19.90
C PRO A 95 -14.05 -5.57 -19.54
N PRO A 96 -12.73 -5.37 -19.42
CA PRO A 96 -12.16 -4.05 -19.15
C PRO A 96 -12.51 -2.98 -20.21
N PHE A 97 -12.62 -3.36 -21.48
CA PHE A 97 -13.03 -2.44 -22.56
C PHE A 97 -14.55 -2.45 -22.75
N PRO A 98 -15.20 -1.27 -22.90
CA PRO A 98 -14.61 0.08 -22.90
C PRO A 98 -14.56 0.73 -21.50
N LEU A 99 -15.22 0.14 -20.49
CA LEU A 99 -15.55 0.80 -19.21
C LEU A 99 -14.28 1.23 -18.43
N MET A 100 -13.31 0.35 -18.27
CA MET A 100 -12.06 0.69 -17.56
C MET A 100 -11.29 1.82 -18.23
N TYR A 101 -11.27 1.83 -19.56
CA TYR A 101 -10.58 2.88 -20.32
C TYR A 101 -11.23 4.24 -20.17
N THR A 102 -12.56 4.29 -20.30
CA THR A 102 -13.31 5.53 -20.16
C THR A 102 -13.26 6.06 -18.73
N THR A 103 -13.40 5.19 -17.73
CA THR A 103 -13.33 5.57 -16.30
C THR A 103 -11.93 6.04 -15.92
N SER A 104 -10.88 5.35 -16.38
CA SER A 104 -9.49 5.75 -16.15
C SER A 104 -9.16 7.09 -16.81
N TRP A 105 -9.67 7.33 -18.03
CA TRP A 105 -9.55 8.63 -18.71
C TRP A 105 -10.27 9.73 -17.93
N LEU A 106 -11.50 9.49 -17.47
CA LEU A 106 -12.26 10.44 -16.67
C LEU A 106 -11.57 10.76 -15.35
N CYS A 107 -10.99 9.73 -14.69
CA CYS A 107 -10.19 9.89 -13.48
C CYS A 107 -8.99 10.81 -13.76
N ASN A 108 -8.29 10.60 -14.86
CA ASN A 108 -7.17 11.46 -15.25
C ASN A 108 -7.62 12.90 -15.51
N ALA A 109 -8.71 13.09 -16.23
CA ALA A 109 -9.25 14.43 -16.54
C ALA A 109 -9.70 15.19 -15.27
N LYS A 110 -10.28 14.48 -14.29
CA LYS A 110 -10.83 15.09 -13.07
C LYS A 110 -9.83 15.22 -11.94
N TYR A 111 -8.95 14.22 -11.75
CA TYR A 111 -8.08 14.11 -10.59
C TYR A 111 -6.59 14.15 -10.93
N GLY A 112 -6.22 14.16 -12.22
CA GLY A 112 -4.84 14.26 -12.69
C GLY A 112 -4.01 13.00 -12.45
N TRP A 113 -4.63 11.81 -12.49
CA TRP A 113 -3.95 10.52 -12.48
C TRP A 113 -4.83 9.44 -13.12
N ASN A 114 -4.24 8.38 -13.61
CA ASN A 114 -4.94 7.27 -14.27
C ASN A 114 -4.67 5.94 -13.57
N PHE A 115 -5.54 4.95 -13.80
CA PHE A 115 -5.51 3.66 -13.10
C PHE A 115 -4.22 2.84 -13.35
N LYS A 116 -3.55 3.01 -14.50
CA LYS A 116 -2.30 2.32 -14.80
C LYS A 116 -1.09 2.98 -14.15
N GLU A 117 -1.15 4.30 -13.96
CA GLU A 117 -0.13 5.07 -13.26
C GLU A 117 -0.10 4.71 -11.77
N ALA A 118 -1.28 4.47 -11.17
CA ALA A 118 -1.43 4.07 -9.78
C ALA A 118 -1.02 2.59 -9.60
N SER A 119 0.28 2.34 -9.57
CA SER A 119 0.89 1.01 -9.58
C SER A 119 1.81 0.79 -8.40
N SER A 120 1.38 -0.08 -7.47
CA SER A 120 2.22 -0.59 -6.38
C SER A 120 3.45 -1.32 -6.93
N LEU A 121 3.26 -2.10 -8.00
CA LEU A 121 4.34 -2.86 -8.65
C LEU A 121 5.48 -1.96 -9.14
N ASN A 122 5.16 -0.81 -9.75
CA ASN A 122 6.15 0.13 -10.23
C ASN A 122 6.88 0.85 -9.08
N GLN A 123 6.20 1.06 -7.96
CA GLN A 123 6.80 1.71 -6.80
C GLN A 123 7.67 0.74 -5.99
N VAL A 124 7.22 -0.50 -5.82
CA VAL A 124 8.00 -1.56 -5.12
C VAL A 124 9.36 -1.80 -5.80
N ARG A 125 9.45 -1.73 -7.13
CA ARG A 125 10.72 -1.83 -7.86
C ARG A 125 11.74 -0.76 -7.47
N LYS A 126 11.30 0.40 -7.02
CA LYS A 126 12.15 1.52 -6.59
C LYS A 126 12.56 1.40 -5.12
N CYS A 127 11.79 0.66 -4.32
CA CYS A 127 11.99 0.53 -2.88
C CYS A 127 13.32 -0.15 -2.56
N LYS A 128 14.15 0.52 -1.75
CA LYS A 128 15.44 -0.01 -1.27
C LYS A 128 15.39 -0.52 0.17
N LEU A 129 14.38 -0.09 0.95
CA LEU A 129 14.22 -0.51 2.33
C LEU A 129 13.59 -1.90 2.42
N PRO A 130 13.79 -2.62 3.53
CA PRO A 130 13.21 -3.93 3.75
C PRO A 130 11.69 -3.92 3.63
N MET A 131 11.10 -4.99 3.05
CA MET A 131 9.66 -5.13 2.92
C MET A 131 9.21 -6.54 3.23
N PHE A 132 8.20 -6.67 4.07
CA PHE A 132 7.52 -7.92 4.36
C PHE A 132 6.15 -7.94 3.67
N PHE A 133 5.96 -8.97 2.85
CA PHE A 133 4.72 -9.23 2.12
C PHE A 133 3.92 -10.30 2.86
N ILE A 134 2.66 -10.01 3.12
CA ILE A 134 1.70 -10.93 3.73
C ILE A 134 0.50 -11.01 2.80
N HIS A 135 -0.05 -12.22 2.59
CA HIS A 135 -1.26 -12.39 1.80
C HIS A 135 -2.00 -13.66 2.24
N GLY A 136 -3.33 -13.62 2.27
CA GLY A 136 -4.12 -14.83 2.46
C GLY A 136 -4.07 -15.72 1.22
N ASP A 137 -3.83 -17.03 1.37
CA ASP A 137 -3.77 -17.93 0.22
C ASP A 137 -5.16 -18.31 -0.35
N ALA A 138 -6.22 -17.94 0.37
CA ALA A 138 -7.63 -18.04 -0.06
C ALA A 138 -8.27 -16.67 -0.38
N ASP A 139 -7.47 -15.62 -0.57
CA ASP A 139 -7.97 -14.30 -0.92
C ASP A 139 -8.47 -14.27 -2.37
N THR A 140 -9.76 -14.02 -2.52
CA THR A 140 -10.45 -13.91 -3.82
C THR A 140 -10.89 -12.49 -4.14
N TYR A 141 -10.73 -11.54 -3.22
CA TYR A 141 -11.05 -10.12 -3.43
C TYR A 141 -9.84 -9.40 -4.04
N VAL A 142 -8.71 -9.32 -3.32
CA VAL A 142 -7.41 -9.05 -3.92
C VAL A 142 -6.73 -10.41 -4.14
N PRO A 143 -6.79 -10.97 -5.34
CA PRO A 143 -6.42 -12.37 -5.50
C PRO A 143 -4.95 -12.63 -5.18
N THR A 144 -4.68 -13.74 -4.49
CA THR A 144 -3.35 -14.10 -3.99
C THR A 144 -2.24 -14.04 -5.05
N TRP A 145 -2.57 -14.25 -6.34
CA TRP A 145 -1.57 -14.16 -7.41
C TRP A 145 -0.90 -12.78 -7.51
N MET A 146 -1.55 -11.71 -7.00
CA MET A 146 -1.00 -10.35 -7.08
C MET A 146 0.25 -10.15 -6.20
N VAL A 147 0.41 -10.93 -5.12
CA VAL A 147 1.59 -10.80 -4.26
C VAL A 147 2.87 -11.30 -4.95
N TYR A 148 2.78 -12.28 -5.83
CA TYR A 148 3.98 -12.86 -6.46
C TYR A 148 4.76 -11.87 -7.32
N PRO A 149 4.15 -11.15 -8.31
CA PRO A 149 4.89 -10.15 -9.07
C PRO A 149 5.38 -8.98 -8.21
N LEU A 150 4.68 -8.63 -7.12
CA LEU A 150 5.14 -7.62 -6.16
C LEU A 150 6.40 -8.09 -5.44
N TYR A 151 6.37 -9.31 -4.89
CA TYR A 151 7.52 -9.90 -4.23
C TYR A 151 8.72 -10.06 -5.17
N GLU A 152 8.51 -10.56 -6.38
CA GLU A 152 9.57 -10.72 -7.38
C GLU A 152 10.22 -9.38 -7.77
N ALA A 153 9.41 -8.34 -7.94
CA ALA A 153 9.88 -7.02 -8.35
C ALA A 153 10.68 -6.29 -7.26
N LYS A 154 10.48 -6.63 -5.98
CA LYS A 154 11.18 -6.05 -4.85
C LYS A 154 12.60 -6.61 -4.75
N SER A 155 13.61 -5.71 -4.75
CA SER A 155 14.99 -6.09 -4.41
C SER A 155 15.12 -6.49 -2.93
N GLU A 156 16.13 -7.29 -2.60
CA GLU A 156 16.42 -7.62 -1.18
C GLU A 156 16.71 -6.35 -0.35
N PRO A 157 16.44 -6.33 0.96
CA PRO A 157 15.84 -7.41 1.78
C PRO A 157 14.30 -7.48 1.61
N LYS A 158 13.76 -8.69 1.54
CA LYS A 158 12.33 -8.96 1.45
C LYS A 158 11.97 -10.30 2.08
N GLU A 159 10.74 -10.42 2.58
CA GLU A 159 10.17 -11.66 3.08
C GLU A 159 8.74 -11.82 2.56
N LEU A 160 8.25 -13.05 2.46
CA LEU A 160 6.88 -13.38 2.07
C LEU A 160 6.31 -14.40 3.04
N TRP A 161 5.07 -14.17 3.45
CA TRP A 161 4.26 -15.15 4.14
C TRP A 161 2.87 -15.23 3.51
N LEU A 162 2.50 -16.42 3.07
CA LEU A 162 1.13 -16.72 2.68
C LEU A 162 0.40 -17.28 3.91
N ALA A 163 -0.63 -16.57 4.39
CA ALA A 163 -1.43 -16.98 5.53
C ALA A 163 -2.39 -18.11 5.12
N PRO A 164 -2.23 -19.33 5.66
CA PRO A 164 -2.99 -20.49 5.18
C PRO A 164 -4.49 -20.35 5.42
N GLY A 165 -5.32 -20.54 4.37
CA GLY A 165 -6.78 -20.47 4.44
C GLY A 165 -7.36 -19.08 4.68
N ALA A 166 -6.53 -18.05 4.89
CA ALA A 166 -7.00 -16.70 5.14
C ALA A 166 -7.58 -16.09 3.86
N THR A 167 -8.75 -15.48 3.99
CA THR A 167 -9.39 -14.68 2.94
C THR A 167 -8.93 -13.21 3.04
N HIS A 168 -9.54 -12.32 2.27
CA HIS A 168 -9.13 -10.91 2.19
C HIS A 168 -9.08 -10.22 3.57
N ALA A 169 -7.92 -9.66 3.90
CA ALA A 169 -7.65 -8.93 5.15
C ALA A 169 -7.89 -9.76 6.44
N MET A 170 -7.87 -11.08 6.35
CA MET A 170 -8.12 -11.97 7.48
C MET A 170 -6.85 -12.61 8.05
N SER A 171 -5.68 -12.38 7.44
CA SER A 171 -4.39 -12.97 7.87
C SER A 171 -4.14 -12.83 9.39
N TYR A 172 -4.36 -11.64 9.94
CA TYR A 172 -4.21 -11.39 11.37
C TYR A 172 -5.31 -12.07 12.21
N LYS A 173 -6.56 -11.98 11.75
CA LYS A 173 -7.70 -12.52 12.52
C LYS A 173 -7.68 -14.04 12.63
N ASP A 174 -7.30 -14.70 11.54
CA ASP A 174 -7.26 -16.16 11.47
C ASP A 174 -5.98 -16.73 12.13
N HIS A 175 -4.86 -15.99 12.06
CA HIS A 175 -3.56 -16.40 12.60
C HIS A 175 -2.92 -15.36 13.54
N PRO A 176 -3.57 -14.87 14.61
CA PRO A 176 -3.13 -13.70 15.36
C PRO A 176 -1.76 -13.87 16.03
N LYS A 177 -1.44 -15.07 16.51
CA LYS A 177 -0.14 -15.36 17.15
C LYS A 177 0.97 -15.40 16.12
N GLU A 178 0.80 -16.19 15.05
CA GLU A 178 1.80 -16.35 14.00
C GLU A 178 2.04 -15.04 13.26
N TYR A 179 0.98 -14.30 12.90
CA TYR A 179 1.09 -12.98 12.29
C TYR A 179 1.93 -12.03 13.15
N THR A 180 1.57 -11.94 14.44
CA THR A 180 2.28 -11.06 15.38
C THR A 180 3.75 -11.44 15.52
N GLU A 181 4.06 -12.74 15.63
CA GLU A 181 5.42 -13.24 15.75
C GLU A 181 6.24 -12.94 14.48
N ARG A 182 5.69 -13.23 13.30
CA ARG A 182 6.37 -12.97 12.02
C ARG A 182 6.65 -11.49 11.81
N VAL A 183 5.65 -10.62 12.06
CA VAL A 183 5.82 -9.16 11.95
C VAL A 183 6.87 -8.67 12.96
N LYS A 184 6.81 -9.11 14.22
CA LYS A 184 7.83 -8.76 15.24
C LYS A 184 9.23 -9.21 14.85
N ASN A 185 9.37 -10.44 14.37
CA ASN A 185 10.65 -11.00 13.96
C ASN A 185 11.23 -10.26 12.76
N PHE A 186 10.39 -9.90 11.78
CA PHE A 186 10.84 -9.10 10.64
C PHE A 186 11.26 -7.70 11.08
N VAL A 187 10.36 -6.97 11.74
CA VAL A 187 10.59 -5.58 12.18
C VAL A 187 11.81 -5.49 13.12
N GLY A 188 11.97 -6.43 14.06
CA GLY A 188 13.06 -6.47 15.01
C GLY A 188 14.47 -6.61 14.39
N LYS A 189 14.58 -6.93 13.09
CA LYS A 189 15.86 -6.91 12.37
C LYS A 189 16.32 -5.50 12.01
N TYR A 190 15.40 -4.53 12.00
CA TYR A 190 15.65 -3.20 11.44
C TYR A 190 15.39 -2.04 12.41
N ILE A 191 14.72 -2.31 13.53
CA ILE A 191 14.57 -1.36 14.65
C ILE A 191 15.35 -1.81 15.87
N TYR A 192 16.02 -0.86 16.57
CA TYR A 192 16.91 -1.12 17.72
C TYR A 192 16.90 0.06 18.68
#